data_aa88ef9a2824354fa7a1aae2f31af4f5
#
_entry.id   aa88ef9a2824354fa7a1aae2f31af4f5
#
_cell.length_a   1.000
_cell.length_b   1.000
_cell.length_c   1.000
_cell.angle_alpha   90.00
_cell.angle_beta   90.00
_cell.angle_gamma   90.00
#
_symmetry.space_group_name_H-M   'P 1'
#
loop_
_entity.id
_entity.type
_entity.pdbx_description
1 polymer ?
#
loop_
_entity_poly.entity_id
_entity_poly.type
_entity_poly.pdbx_seq_one_letter_code
_entity_poly.pdbx_strand_id
1 'polypeptide(L)'
;MQYSHSDDELWDEHQWDAHISEVEKKSDQLRKFITTDPRGGSTPRWITLLEESVSEDDAFEAYVEEELLLDEAYFPDDEDWEDEDEFDEDEFPFNTLEEYDEEAEMDFDEGEEWKALSEDFAYSNYGSLDNLRIYSRSKNLAIDVLRWALSIDEKHQSPEIDDFVEETLKIGAKLAGGYSFGFDHEYMGANIAYTKRSLLYANNGLNRLVQLKGKGLFKKSEYLGLHERFHELRNDIGVYVQELRDRFHRG
;
A
#
# COMPACT_ATOMS: atom_id res chain seq x y z
N MET A 1 2.80 39.82 -24.61
CA MET A 1 1.90 38.75 -24.20
C MET A 1 2.51 38.16 -22.95
N GLN A 2 1.90 38.42 -21.80
CA GLN A 2 2.31 37.81 -20.53
C GLN A 2 1.72 36.41 -20.50
N TYR A 3 2.58 35.40 -20.54
CA TYR A 3 2.20 34.05 -20.15
C TYR A 3 1.94 34.11 -18.64
N SER A 4 0.68 34.07 -18.25
CA SER A 4 0.32 33.74 -16.87
C SER A 4 0.72 32.29 -16.67
N HIS A 5 1.75 32.04 -15.85
CA HIS A 5 1.89 30.76 -15.20
C HIS A 5 0.56 30.53 -14.48
N SER A 6 -0.16 29.50 -14.86
CA SER A 6 -1.17 28.94 -14.01
C SER A 6 -0.43 28.52 -12.73
N ASP A 7 -0.78 29.12 -11.62
CA ASP A 7 -0.37 28.61 -10.31
C ASP A 7 -0.86 27.15 -10.29
N ASP A 8 0.05 26.20 -10.41
CA ASP A 8 -0.22 24.79 -10.14
C ASP A 8 -0.69 24.74 -8.69
N GLU A 9 -2.00 24.60 -8.52
CA GLU A 9 -2.66 24.67 -7.24
C GLU A 9 -2.20 23.45 -6.44
N LEU A 10 -1.30 23.65 -5.48
CA LEU A 10 -0.80 22.60 -4.60
C LEU A 10 -1.97 21.87 -3.96
N TRP A 11 -2.03 20.57 -4.16
CA TRP A 11 -3.07 19.77 -3.58
C TRP A 11 -2.92 19.68 -2.07
N ASP A 12 -3.99 19.99 -1.38
CA ASP A 12 -4.08 19.81 0.06
C ASP A 12 -4.36 18.34 0.44
N GLU A 13 -4.33 18.04 1.75
CA GLU A 13 -4.59 16.69 2.25
C GLU A 13 -5.98 16.14 1.89
N HIS A 14 -6.96 16.98 1.58
CA HIS A 14 -8.33 16.56 1.25
C HIS A 14 -8.46 16.19 -0.22
N GLN A 15 -7.81 16.94 -1.10
CA GLN A 15 -7.75 16.63 -2.52
C GLN A 15 -7.02 15.30 -2.74
N TRP A 16 -5.88 15.13 -2.07
CA TRP A 16 -5.14 13.86 -2.06
C TRP A 16 -5.96 12.71 -1.46
N ASP A 17 -6.69 12.93 -0.34
CA ASP A 17 -7.53 11.88 0.26
C ASP A 17 -8.67 11.43 -0.65
N ALA A 18 -9.26 12.36 -1.41
CA ALA A 18 -10.26 12.04 -2.42
C ALA A 18 -9.67 11.19 -3.56
N HIS A 19 -8.52 11.60 -4.08
CA HIS A 19 -7.81 10.88 -5.15
C HIS A 19 -7.41 9.46 -4.70
N ILE A 20 -6.76 9.32 -3.55
CA ILE A 20 -6.38 8.02 -2.99
C ILE A 20 -7.60 7.12 -2.81
N SER A 21 -8.77 7.68 -2.43
CA SER A 21 -10.01 6.89 -2.32
C SER A 21 -10.45 6.28 -3.66
N GLU A 22 -10.20 6.95 -4.77
CA GLU A 22 -10.50 6.45 -6.12
C GLU A 22 -9.47 5.40 -6.54
N VAL A 23 -8.19 5.65 -6.26
CA VAL A 23 -7.10 4.69 -6.50
C VAL A 23 -7.37 3.40 -5.72
N GLU A 24 -7.65 3.46 -4.42
CA GLU A 24 -7.97 2.28 -3.61
C GLU A 24 -9.13 1.47 -4.18
N LYS A 25 -10.19 2.11 -4.66
CA LYS A 25 -11.30 1.39 -5.29
C LYS A 25 -10.89 0.64 -6.56
N LYS A 26 -10.05 1.26 -7.39
CA LYS A 26 -9.53 0.64 -8.61
C LYS A 26 -8.56 -0.50 -8.27
N SER A 27 -7.67 -0.30 -7.31
CA SER A 27 -6.74 -1.32 -6.81
C SER A 27 -7.47 -2.52 -6.21
N ASP A 28 -8.53 -2.30 -5.42
CA ASP A 28 -9.38 -3.38 -4.89
C ASP A 28 -10.12 -4.17 -6.01
N GLN A 29 -10.51 -3.50 -7.09
CA GLN A 29 -11.12 -4.17 -8.24
C GLN A 29 -10.09 -5.02 -8.99
N LEU A 30 -8.90 -4.47 -9.24
CA LEU A 30 -7.81 -5.17 -9.90
C LEU A 30 -7.36 -6.38 -9.06
N ARG A 31 -7.21 -6.22 -7.76
CA ARG A 31 -6.86 -7.29 -6.84
C ARG A 31 -7.86 -8.44 -6.90
N LYS A 32 -9.16 -8.16 -6.88
CA LYS A 32 -10.20 -9.19 -7.04
C LYS A 32 -10.08 -9.93 -8.36
N PHE A 33 -9.67 -9.25 -9.42
CA PHE A 33 -9.46 -9.86 -10.73
C PHE A 33 -8.22 -10.76 -10.74
N ILE A 34 -7.11 -10.30 -10.15
CA ILE A 34 -5.83 -11.03 -10.11
C ILE A 34 -5.93 -12.24 -9.16
N THR A 35 -6.58 -12.09 -8.01
CA THR A 35 -6.68 -13.15 -6.98
C THR A 35 -7.79 -14.17 -7.24
N THR A 36 -8.58 -14.00 -8.31
CA THR A 36 -9.58 -15.01 -8.69
C THR A 36 -8.85 -16.22 -9.26
N ASP A 37 -8.56 -17.21 -8.41
CA ASP A 37 -8.01 -18.49 -8.86
C ASP A 37 -9.01 -19.17 -9.80
N PRO A 38 -8.64 -19.44 -11.07
CA PRO A 38 -9.49 -20.17 -12.00
C PRO A 38 -9.82 -21.59 -11.53
N ARG A 39 -9.16 -22.09 -10.48
CA ARG A 39 -9.41 -23.40 -9.85
C ARG A 39 -10.42 -23.35 -8.69
N GLY A 40 -11.02 -22.19 -8.42
CA GLY A 40 -12.17 -22.05 -7.53
C GLY A 40 -11.90 -21.93 -6.04
N GLY A 41 -10.69 -21.57 -5.65
CA GLY A 41 -10.35 -21.24 -4.26
C GLY A 41 -10.00 -19.74 -4.15
N SER A 42 -10.70 -18.99 -3.31
CA SER A 42 -10.25 -17.65 -2.93
C SER A 42 -9.40 -17.75 -1.67
N THR A 43 -8.14 -18.19 -1.82
CA THR A 43 -7.18 -18.11 -0.73
C THR A 43 -6.88 -16.64 -0.46
N PRO A 44 -6.97 -16.15 0.78
CA PRO A 44 -6.59 -14.78 1.11
C PRO A 44 -5.16 -14.49 0.68
N ARG A 45 -4.92 -13.29 0.13
CA ARG A 45 -3.59 -12.92 -0.43
C ARG A 45 -2.47 -13.05 0.60
N TRP A 46 -2.72 -12.71 1.85
CA TRP A 46 -1.73 -12.85 2.91
C TRP A 46 -1.25 -14.30 3.14
N ILE A 47 -2.11 -15.30 2.91
CA ILE A 47 -1.74 -16.72 2.98
C ILE A 47 -0.83 -17.08 1.82
N THR A 48 -1.18 -16.68 0.60
CA THR A 48 -0.36 -16.93 -0.59
C THR A 48 1.03 -16.32 -0.44
N LEU A 49 1.11 -15.07 0.04
CA LEU A 49 2.39 -14.41 0.28
C LEU A 49 3.23 -15.13 1.33
N LEU A 50 2.62 -15.65 2.39
CA LEU A 50 3.34 -16.47 3.38
C LEU A 50 3.85 -17.79 2.81
N GLU A 51 3.11 -18.43 1.90
CA GLU A 51 3.52 -19.66 1.23
C GLU A 51 4.68 -19.43 0.24
N GLU A 52 4.73 -18.26 -0.39
CA GLU A 52 5.75 -17.86 -1.35
C GLU A 52 7.00 -17.25 -0.69
N SER A 53 6.92 -16.81 0.56
CA SER A 53 7.99 -16.13 1.29
C SER A 53 8.77 -17.09 2.19
N VAL A 54 10.02 -16.70 2.53
CA VAL A 54 10.89 -17.47 3.43
C VAL A 54 10.51 -17.24 4.90
N SER A 55 9.97 -16.06 5.22
CA SER A 55 9.59 -15.66 6.57
C SER A 55 8.38 -14.75 6.57
N GLU A 56 7.78 -14.53 7.74
CA GLU A 56 6.68 -13.56 7.89
C GLU A 56 7.14 -12.12 7.66
N ASP A 57 8.43 -11.85 7.83
CA ASP A 57 9.07 -10.58 7.53
C ASP A 57 9.05 -10.32 6.02
N ASP A 58 9.53 -11.30 5.23
CA ASP A 58 9.53 -11.24 3.77
C ASP A 58 8.09 -11.16 3.22
N ALA A 59 7.14 -11.88 3.83
CA ALA A 59 5.73 -11.82 3.44
C ALA A 59 5.11 -10.43 3.68
N PHE A 60 5.49 -9.78 4.78
CA PHE A 60 5.07 -8.41 5.05
C PHE A 60 5.64 -7.43 4.02
N GLU A 61 6.94 -7.54 3.71
CA GLU A 61 7.59 -6.68 2.71
C GLU A 61 6.97 -6.88 1.32
N ALA A 62 6.78 -8.12 0.90
CA ALA A 62 6.11 -8.43 -0.36
C ALA A 62 4.67 -7.87 -0.42
N TYR A 63 3.94 -7.88 0.70
CA TYR A 63 2.63 -7.26 0.78
C TYR A 63 2.70 -5.74 0.60
N VAL A 64 3.66 -5.09 1.25
CA VAL A 64 3.88 -3.64 1.14
C VAL A 64 4.23 -3.25 -0.30
N GLU A 65 5.15 -3.98 -0.93
CA GLU A 65 5.54 -3.75 -2.33
C GLU A 65 4.33 -3.91 -3.28
N GLU A 66 3.54 -4.97 -3.11
CA GLU A 66 2.33 -5.18 -3.93
C GLU A 66 1.30 -4.04 -3.77
N GLU A 67 1.10 -3.54 -2.54
CA GLU A 67 0.20 -2.39 -2.30
C GLU A 67 0.72 -1.12 -2.97
N LEU A 68 2.03 -0.86 -2.90
CA LEU A 68 2.64 0.31 -3.53
C LEU A 68 2.54 0.24 -5.05
N LEU A 69 2.85 -0.90 -5.66
CA LEU A 69 2.72 -1.12 -7.11
C LEU A 69 1.28 -0.96 -7.60
N LEU A 70 0.29 -1.44 -6.82
CA LEU A 70 -1.12 -1.29 -7.16
C LEU A 70 -1.58 0.18 -7.08
N ASP A 71 -1.08 0.92 -6.10
CA ASP A 71 -1.38 2.34 -5.98
C ASP A 71 -0.71 3.12 -7.12
N GLU A 72 0.57 2.85 -7.44
CA GLU A 72 1.34 3.49 -8.51
C GLU A 72 0.72 3.27 -9.90
N ALA A 73 0.22 2.07 -10.17
CA ALA A 73 -0.44 1.75 -11.45
C ALA A 73 -1.66 2.63 -11.79
N TYR A 74 -2.15 3.39 -10.84
CA TYR A 74 -3.29 4.31 -11.01
C TYR A 74 -2.94 5.78 -10.73
N PHE A 75 -1.67 6.08 -10.46
CA PHE A 75 -1.20 7.46 -10.53
C PHE A 75 -0.90 7.77 -11.99
N PRO A 76 -1.50 8.80 -12.57
CA PRO A 76 -1.16 9.20 -13.93
C PRO A 76 0.31 9.63 -13.95
N ASP A 77 1.09 9.07 -14.87
CA ASP A 77 2.39 9.63 -15.22
C ASP A 77 2.19 11.08 -15.69
N ASP A 78 3.11 11.98 -15.35
CA ASP A 78 3.04 13.38 -15.77
C ASP A 78 2.97 13.53 -17.31
N GLU A 79 3.33 12.49 -18.07
CA GLU A 79 3.25 12.43 -19.52
C GLU A 79 1.82 12.15 -20.04
N ASP A 80 0.94 11.54 -19.26
CA ASP A 80 -0.43 11.20 -19.68
C ASP A 80 -1.38 12.41 -19.74
N TRP A 81 -0.98 13.57 -19.17
CA TRP A 81 -1.80 14.78 -19.19
C TRP A 81 -1.67 15.61 -20.47
N GLU A 82 -0.65 15.34 -21.30
CA GLU A 82 -0.42 16.09 -22.54
C GLU A 82 -1.15 15.50 -23.77
N ASP A 83 -1.64 14.26 -23.74
CA ASP A 83 -2.15 13.53 -24.91
C ASP A 83 -3.68 13.27 -24.93
N GLU A 84 -4.50 13.85 -24.04
CA GLU A 84 -5.97 13.65 -24.08
C GLU A 84 -6.69 14.28 -25.30
N ASP A 85 -5.98 15.00 -26.19
CA ASP A 85 -6.61 15.72 -27.32
C ASP A 85 -6.62 14.98 -28.66
N GLU A 86 -6.06 13.76 -28.79
CA GLU A 86 -6.08 13.03 -30.07
C GLU A 86 -6.39 11.52 -29.93
N PHE A 87 -7.55 11.16 -29.39
CA PHE A 87 -8.11 9.83 -29.68
C PHE A 87 -8.95 9.90 -30.96
N ASP A 88 -8.29 9.71 -32.09
CA ASP A 88 -8.95 9.47 -33.39
C ASP A 88 -9.51 8.03 -33.36
N GLU A 89 -10.83 7.88 -33.21
CA GLU A 89 -11.55 6.60 -33.12
C GLU A 89 -11.48 5.71 -34.38
N ASP A 90 -10.77 6.10 -35.42
CA ASP A 90 -10.85 5.47 -36.74
C ASP A 90 -9.65 4.61 -37.19
N GLU A 91 -8.60 4.42 -36.38
CA GLU A 91 -7.45 3.60 -36.77
C GLU A 91 -7.13 2.43 -35.84
N PHE A 92 -7.97 1.40 -35.81
CA PHE A 92 -7.54 0.05 -35.46
C PHE A 92 -7.33 -0.78 -36.74
N PRO A 93 -6.13 -0.89 -37.28
CA PRO A 93 -5.85 -1.91 -38.28
C PRO A 93 -5.63 -3.25 -37.58
N PHE A 94 -6.71 -3.97 -37.39
CA PHE A 94 -6.68 -5.40 -37.07
C PHE A 94 -6.29 -6.15 -38.37
N ASN A 95 -5.02 -6.09 -38.74
CA ASN A 95 -4.43 -7.08 -39.66
C ASN A 95 -2.94 -6.78 -39.95
N THR A 96 -2.04 -7.42 -39.20
CA THR A 96 -0.80 -7.97 -39.81
C THR A 96 -0.19 -8.92 -38.76
N LEU A 97 -0.47 -10.21 -38.97
CA LEU A 97 0.44 -11.26 -38.55
C LEU A 97 1.67 -11.15 -39.46
N GLU A 98 2.65 -10.36 -39.09
CA GLU A 98 3.98 -10.39 -39.69
C GLU A 98 4.92 -11.14 -38.73
N GLU A 99 5.71 -12.02 -39.37
CA GLU A 99 6.67 -12.94 -38.80
C GLU A 99 7.47 -12.34 -37.65
N TYR A 100 7.40 -13.01 -36.50
CA TYR A 100 8.31 -12.77 -35.37
C TYR A 100 9.71 -13.18 -35.81
N ASP A 101 10.58 -12.21 -35.94
CA ASP A 101 12.02 -12.38 -36.12
C ASP A 101 12.58 -12.94 -34.79
N GLU A 102 12.98 -14.21 -34.77
CA GLU A 102 13.44 -14.93 -33.56
C GLU A 102 14.84 -14.46 -33.07
N GLU A 103 15.37 -13.35 -33.61
CA GLU A 103 16.70 -12.81 -33.23
C GLU A 103 16.63 -11.44 -32.51
N ALA A 104 15.47 -10.96 -32.09
CA ALA A 104 15.43 -9.91 -31.08
C ALA A 104 15.80 -10.53 -29.72
N GLU A 105 17.07 -10.48 -29.35
CA GLU A 105 17.51 -10.60 -27.96
C GLU A 105 16.66 -9.58 -27.16
N MET A 106 15.58 -10.06 -26.56
CA MET A 106 14.84 -9.30 -25.56
C MET A 106 15.85 -9.02 -24.45
N ASP A 107 16.38 -7.81 -24.46
CA ASP A 107 17.18 -7.27 -23.37
C ASP A 107 16.27 -7.26 -22.13
N PHE A 108 16.40 -8.31 -21.32
CA PHE A 108 15.61 -8.54 -20.11
C PHE A 108 16.14 -7.67 -18.96
N ASP A 109 16.53 -6.42 -19.30
CA ASP A 109 16.99 -5.42 -18.34
C ASP A 109 15.85 -4.58 -17.75
N GLU A 110 14.60 -4.75 -18.27
CA GLU A 110 13.39 -4.15 -17.68
C GLU A 110 13.13 -4.58 -16.21
N GLY A 111 13.80 -5.63 -15.76
CA GLY A 111 13.76 -6.06 -14.35
C GLY A 111 14.68 -5.27 -13.42
N GLU A 112 15.53 -4.37 -13.90
CA GLU A 112 16.45 -3.59 -13.04
C GLU A 112 15.92 -2.18 -12.74
N GLU A 113 15.05 -1.61 -13.56
CA GLU A 113 14.46 -0.29 -13.28
C GLU A 113 13.62 -0.29 -12.01
N TRP A 114 12.81 -1.32 -11.77
CA TRP A 114 12.06 -1.42 -10.52
C TRP A 114 12.94 -1.70 -9.28
N LYS A 115 14.11 -2.34 -9.46
CA LYS A 115 15.08 -2.47 -8.38
C LYS A 115 15.74 -1.13 -8.06
N ALA A 116 16.02 -0.32 -9.07
CA ALA A 116 16.52 1.04 -8.89
C ALA A 116 15.45 1.92 -8.19
N LEU A 117 14.18 1.81 -8.56
CA LEU A 117 13.07 2.47 -7.86
C LEU A 117 12.98 1.97 -6.40
N SER A 118 13.04 0.66 -6.16
CA SER A 118 13.04 0.09 -4.80
C SER A 118 14.25 0.54 -3.98
N GLU A 119 15.43 0.71 -4.60
CA GLU A 119 16.60 1.26 -3.94
C GLU A 119 16.47 2.78 -3.70
N ASP A 120 15.87 3.54 -4.60
CA ASP A 120 15.57 4.96 -4.42
C ASP A 120 14.53 5.17 -3.31
N PHE A 121 13.54 4.30 -3.17
CA PHE A 121 12.61 4.27 -2.04
C PHE A 121 13.32 3.95 -0.70
N ALA A 122 14.28 3.04 -0.71
CA ALA A 122 15.06 2.68 0.47
C ALA A 122 16.06 3.78 0.89
N TYR A 123 16.51 4.61 -0.05
CA TYR A 123 17.55 5.64 0.16
C TYR A 123 17.09 7.05 -0.20
N SER A 124 15.83 7.40 0.10
CA SER A 124 15.41 8.79 -0.04
C SER A 124 16.35 9.72 0.75
N ASN A 125 16.45 10.99 0.35
CA ASN A 125 17.23 12.03 1.06
C ASN A 125 16.88 12.17 2.55
N TYR A 126 15.81 11.48 2.99
CA TYR A 126 15.29 11.46 4.36
C TYR A 126 15.68 10.22 5.16
N GLY A 127 16.45 9.30 4.55
CA GLY A 127 16.89 8.04 5.16
C GLY A 127 15.99 6.86 4.81
N SER A 128 16.39 5.66 5.24
CA SER A 128 15.61 4.45 5.03
C SER A 128 14.28 4.50 5.77
N LEU A 129 13.22 3.96 5.15
CA LEU A 129 11.90 3.76 5.74
C LEU A 129 11.98 3.00 7.08
N ASP A 130 12.94 2.09 7.23
CA ASP A 130 13.18 1.34 8.47
C ASP A 130 13.56 2.24 9.65
N ASN A 131 14.10 3.45 9.40
CA ASN A 131 14.38 4.43 10.43
C ASN A 131 13.10 5.12 10.94
N LEU A 132 11.99 5.00 10.23
CA LEU A 132 10.71 5.50 10.68
C LEU A 132 10.13 4.58 11.76
N ARG A 133 10.25 4.99 13.02
CA ARG A 133 9.85 4.18 14.19
C ARG A 133 8.45 3.63 14.12
N ILE A 134 7.48 4.41 13.59
CA ILE A 134 6.09 3.94 13.46
C ILE A 134 5.98 2.83 12.42
N TYR A 135 6.77 2.88 11.33
CA TYR A 135 6.82 1.82 10.35
C TYR A 135 7.38 0.52 10.93
N SER A 136 8.54 0.58 11.60
CA SER A 136 9.13 -0.59 12.26
C SER A 136 8.18 -1.20 13.31
N ARG A 137 7.40 -0.37 14.02
CA ARG A 137 6.37 -0.85 14.95
C ARG A 137 5.20 -1.52 14.24
N SER A 138 4.74 -0.97 13.11
CA SER A 138 3.66 -1.56 12.32
C SER A 138 4.08 -2.91 11.73
N LYS A 139 5.30 -3.01 11.19
CA LYS A 139 5.91 -4.25 10.69
C LYS A 139 5.94 -5.33 11.78
N ASN A 140 6.48 -5.01 12.95
CA ASN A 140 6.53 -5.95 14.07
C ASN A 140 5.15 -6.40 14.55
N LEU A 141 4.16 -5.50 14.54
CA LEU A 141 2.78 -5.84 14.89
C LEU A 141 2.16 -6.78 13.84
N ALA A 142 2.39 -6.49 12.56
CA ALA A 142 1.91 -7.31 11.44
C ALA A 142 2.48 -8.73 11.49
N ILE A 143 3.79 -8.88 11.72
CA ILE A 143 4.46 -10.17 11.87
C ILE A 143 3.83 -11.00 13.01
N ASP A 144 3.55 -10.38 14.16
CA ASP A 144 2.92 -11.09 15.27
C ASP A 144 1.46 -11.47 15.00
N VAL A 145 0.74 -10.64 14.24
CA VAL A 145 -0.63 -10.95 13.78
C VAL A 145 -0.60 -12.10 12.77
N LEU A 146 0.34 -12.11 11.81
CA LEU A 146 0.52 -13.22 10.88
C LEU A 146 0.80 -14.54 11.62
N ARG A 147 1.73 -14.54 12.58
CA ARG A 147 2.03 -15.72 13.41
C ARG A 147 0.84 -16.20 14.20
N TRP A 148 0.08 -15.27 14.77
CA TRP A 148 -1.15 -15.61 15.47
C TRP A 148 -2.16 -16.24 14.51
N ALA A 149 -2.40 -15.67 13.33
CA ALA A 149 -3.34 -16.18 12.34
C ALA A 149 -2.96 -17.58 11.85
N LEU A 150 -1.67 -17.86 11.62
CA LEU A 150 -1.15 -19.19 11.30
C LEU A 150 -1.34 -20.21 12.43
N SER A 151 -1.41 -19.77 13.68
CA SER A 151 -1.63 -20.66 14.82
C SER A 151 -3.08 -21.11 14.98
N ILE A 152 -4.01 -20.55 14.20
CA ILE A 152 -5.44 -20.86 14.26
C ILE A 152 -5.73 -22.10 13.43
N ASP A 153 -6.42 -23.07 14.03
CA ASP A 153 -6.87 -24.27 13.30
C ASP A 153 -7.74 -23.89 12.10
N GLU A 154 -7.59 -24.57 10.97
CA GLU A 154 -8.37 -24.37 9.73
C GLU A 154 -9.89 -24.32 9.98
N LYS A 155 -10.38 -25.07 10.99
CA LYS A 155 -11.81 -25.10 11.36
C LYS A 155 -12.33 -23.78 11.93
N HIS A 156 -11.43 -22.91 12.38
CA HIS A 156 -11.74 -21.61 12.98
C HIS A 156 -11.37 -20.46 12.06
N GLN A 157 -10.80 -20.74 10.87
CA GLN A 157 -10.56 -19.73 9.86
C GLN A 157 -11.89 -19.09 9.44
N SER A 158 -11.88 -17.79 9.29
CA SER A 158 -13.08 -17.03 8.95
C SER A 158 -12.72 -15.71 8.28
N PRO A 159 -13.60 -15.17 7.42
CA PRO A 159 -13.34 -13.88 6.76
C PRO A 159 -13.00 -12.73 7.71
N GLU A 160 -13.46 -12.79 8.95
CA GLU A 160 -13.14 -11.76 9.94
C GLU A 160 -11.69 -11.83 10.43
N ILE A 161 -11.05 -13.01 10.34
CA ILE A 161 -9.61 -13.18 10.60
C ILE A 161 -8.84 -12.60 9.43
N ASP A 162 -9.27 -12.89 8.21
CA ASP A 162 -8.67 -12.37 6.99
C ASP A 162 -8.72 -10.83 6.98
N ASP A 163 -9.90 -10.26 7.25
CA ASP A 163 -10.08 -8.83 7.40
C ASP A 163 -9.13 -8.23 8.47
N PHE A 164 -8.96 -8.89 9.60
CA PHE A 164 -8.08 -8.41 10.67
C PHE A 164 -6.60 -8.42 10.26
N VAL A 165 -6.17 -9.46 9.57
CA VAL A 165 -4.81 -9.56 9.03
C VAL A 165 -4.57 -8.48 8.00
N GLU A 166 -5.46 -8.34 7.01
CA GLU A 166 -5.34 -7.34 5.95
C GLU A 166 -5.32 -5.90 6.49
N GLU A 167 -6.22 -5.56 7.41
CA GLU A 167 -6.24 -4.24 8.06
C GLU A 167 -4.90 -3.97 8.78
N THR A 168 -4.28 -5.01 9.35
CA THR A 168 -2.99 -4.85 10.04
C THR A 168 -1.85 -4.64 9.06
N LEU A 169 -1.80 -5.38 7.96
CA LEU A 169 -0.78 -5.25 6.90
C LEU A 169 -0.88 -3.87 6.22
N LYS A 170 -2.08 -3.41 5.92
CA LYS A 170 -2.34 -2.10 5.30
C LYS A 170 -1.83 -0.93 6.14
N ILE A 171 -1.67 -1.06 7.46
CA ILE A 171 -1.07 0.00 8.27
C ILE A 171 0.34 0.34 7.77
N GLY A 172 1.18 -0.68 7.61
CA GLY A 172 2.56 -0.52 7.15
C GLY A 172 2.63 -0.06 5.70
N ALA A 173 1.83 -0.66 4.82
CA ALA A 173 1.79 -0.30 3.40
C ALA A 173 1.43 1.19 3.20
N LYS A 174 0.43 1.70 3.91
CA LYS A 174 0.07 3.13 3.81
C LYS A 174 1.08 4.07 4.48
N LEU A 175 1.82 3.62 5.51
CA LEU A 175 2.97 4.38 6.03
C LEU A 175 4.10 4.44 5.01
N ALA A 176 4.40 3.33 4.34
CA ALA A 176 5.41 3.28 3.28
C ALA A 176 5.02 4.19 2.11
N GLY A 177 3.78 4.09 1.61
CA GLY A 177 3.26 4.95 0.55
C GLY A 177 3.34 6.44 0.90
N GLY A 178 2.95 6.83 2.11
CA GLY A 178 3.10 8.22 2.56
C GLY A 178 4.56 8.68 2.60
N TYR A 179 5.46 7.82 3.07
CA TYR A 179 6.88 8.13 3.16
C TYR A 179 7.54 8.26 1.78
N SER A 180 7.09 7.50 0.78
CA SER A 180 7.61 7.52 -0.59
C SER A 180 7.41 8.88 -1.27
N PHE A 181 6.31 9.58 -0.99
CA PHE A 181 6.10 10.94 -1.49
C PHE A 181 7.07 11.96 -0.89
N GLY A 182 7.77 11.62 0.18
CA GLY A 182 8.76 12.49 0.81
C GLY A 182 8.13 13.61 1.65
N PHE A 183 8.93 14.69 1.83
CA PHE A 183 8.61 15.76 2.77
C PHE A 183 8.67 17.14 2.12
N ASP A 184 8.78 17.19 0.80
CA ASP A 184 8.73 18.44 0.06
C ASP A 184 7.30 18.99 0.10
N HIS A 185 7.17 20.31 0.13
CA HIS A 185 5.87 20.97 0.34
C HIS A 185 4.84 20.55 -0.72
N GLU A 186 5.29 20.28 -1.94
CA GLU A 186 4.47 19.87 -3.07
C GLU A 186 3.77 18.53 -2.82
N TYR A 187 4.48 17.56 -2.24
CA TYR A 187 3.97 16.20 -2.01
C TYR A 187 3.55 15.93 -0.55
N MET A 188 3.73 16.91 0.33
CA MET A 188 3.40 16.76 1.74
C MET A 188 1.91 16.45 1.98
N GLY A 189 1.02 16.98 1.14
CA GLY A 189 -0.40 16.67 1.17
C GLY A 189 -0.68 15.18 0.97
N ALA A 190 0.01 14.55 0.00
CA ALA A 190 -0.07 13.11 -0.24
C ALA A 190 0.44 12.31 0.97
N ASN A 191 1.61 12.66 1.51
CA ASN A 191 2.16 11.99 2.69
C ASN A 191 1.17 12.04 3.87
N ILE A 192 0.57 13.20 4.15
CA ILE A 192 -0.45 13.35 5.20
C ILE A 192 -1.65 12.44 4.91
N ALA A 193 -2.16 12.42 3.68
CA ALA A 193 -3.33 11.65 3.30
C ALA A 193 -3.09 10.13 3.48
N TYR A 194 -1.97 9.61 2.99
CA TYR A 194 -1.58 8.20 3.19
C TYR A 194 -1.37 7.86 4.67
N THR A 195 -0.71 8.71 5.44
CA THR A 195 -0.54 8.50 6.89
C THR A 195 -1.88 8.50 7.63
N LYS A 196 -2.85 9.31 7.20
CA LYS A 196 -4.24 9.26 7.72
C LYS A 196 -4.93 7.95 7.38
N ARG A 197 -4.69 7.38 6.19
CA ARG A 197 -5.19 6.04 5.84
C ARG A 197 -4.61 4.97 6.75
N SER A 198 -3.31 5.04 7.03
CA SER A 198 -2.69 4.14 8.01
C SER A 198 -3.35 4.24 9.39
N LEU A 199 -3.69 5.45 9.86
CA LEU A 199 -4.44 5.66 11.10
C LEU A 199 -5.85 5.04 11.05
N LEU A 200 -6.53 5.13 9.91
CA LEU A 200 -7.83 4.50 9.70
C LEU A 200 -7.72 2.97 9.84
N TYR A 201 -6.75 2.35 9.15
CA TYR A 201 -6.51 0.90 9.24
C TYR A 201 -6.13 0.46 10.65
N ALA A 202 -5.34 1.25 11.38
CA ALA A 202 -5.04 0.97 12.79
C ALA A 202 -6.29 0.97 13.69
N ASN A 203 -7.24 1.89 13.45
CA ASN A 203 -8.53 1.92 14.14
C ASN A 203 -9.40 0.70 13.77
N ASN A 204 -9.45 0.35 12.48
CA ASN A 204 -10.21 -0.79 12.00
C ASN A 204 -9.65 -2.09 12.59
N GLY A 205 -8.32 -2.31 12.53
CA GLY A 205 -7.65 -3.47 13.12
C GLY A 205 -7.95 -3.60 14.62
N LEU A 206 -7.91 -2.49 15.35
CA LEU A 206 -8.28 -2.49 16.78
C LEU A 206 -9.74 -2.90 17.00
N ASN A 207 -10.66 -2.43 16.16
CA ASN A 207 -12.07 -2.81 16.23
C ASN A 207 -12.27 -4.30 15.89
N ARG A 208 -11.58 -4.82 14.86
CA ARG A 208 -11.59 -6.25 14.51
C ARG A 208 -11.04 -7.12 15.66
N LEU A 209 -9.94 -6.71 16.27
CA LEU A 209 -9.35 -7.41 17.42
C LEU A 209 -10.36 -7.54 18.58
N VAL A 210 -11.11 -6.47 18.88
CA VAL A 210 -12.16 -6.49 19.90
C VAL A 210 -13.30 -7.45 19.51
N GLN A 211 -13.71 -7.51 18.25
CA GLN A 211 -14.73 -8.42 17.76
C GLN A 211 -14.26 -9.89 17.87
N LEU A 212 -13.03 -10.17 17.42
CA LEU A 212 -12.44 -11.52 17.45
C LEU A 212 -12.22 -12.04 18.88
N LYS A 213 -11.97 -11.16 19.86
CA LYS A 213 -11.91 -11.54 21.28
C LYS A 213 -13.17 -12.29 21.73
N GLY A 214 -14.34 -11.85 21.26
CA GLY A 214 -15.63 -12.48 21.58
C GLY A 214 -15.75 -13.92 21.09
N LYS A 215 -14.96 -14.33 20.10
CA LYS A 215 -14.93 -15.68 19.53
C LYS A 215 -14.02 -16.66 20.30
N GLY A 216 -13.27 -16.19 21.28
CA GLY A 216 -12.38 -17.04 22.10
C GLY A 216 -11.11 -17.51 21.38
N LEU A 217 -10.70 -16.84 20.31
CA LEU A 217 -9.56 -17.19 19.47
C LEU A 217 -8.20 -16.79 20.07
N PHE A 218 -8.21 -15.96 21.12
CA PHE A 218 -7.00 -15.47 21.79
C PHE A 218 -6.84 -16.03 23.18
N LYS A 219 -5.60 -16.33 23.56
CA LYS A 219 -5.25 -16.38 24.96
C LYS A 219 -5.29 -14.96 25.55
N LYS A 220 -5.63 -14.85 26.83
CA LYS A 220 -5.77 -13.53 27.48
C LYS A 220 -4.51 -12.65 27.35
N SER A 221 -3.32 -13.25 27.46
CA SER A 221 -2.04 -12.53 27.32
C SER A 221 -1.80 -12.05 25.91
N GLU A 222 -2.11 -12.87 24.90
CA GLU A 222 -1.97 -12.53 23.49
C GLU A 222 -2.89 -11.35 23.14
N TYR A 223 -4.17 -11.44 23.50
CA TYR A 223 -5.11 -10.36 23.30
C TYR A 223 -4.64 -9.05 23.93
N LEU A 224 -4.21 -9.08 25.19
CA LEU A 224 -3.78 -7.87 25.89
C LEU A 224 -2.53 -7.26 25.24
N GLY A 225 -1.56 -8.09 24.86
CA GLY A 225 -0.35 -7.63 24.19
C GLY A 225 -0.63 -7.00 22.82
N LEU A 226 -1.46 -7.63 21.99
CA LEU A 226 -1.87 -7.06 20.70
C LEU A 226 -2.68 -5.78 20.88
N HIS A 227 -3.63 -5.76 21.79
CA HIS A 227 -4.48 -4.60 22.07
C HIS A 227 -3.65 -3.38 22.52
N GLU A 228 -2.69 -3.57 23.43
CA GLU A 228 -1.79 -2.51 23.88
C GLU A 228 -0.95 -1.95 22.72
N ARG A 229 -0.34 -2.83 21.93
CA ARG A 229 0.50 -2.43 20.77
C ARG A 229 -0.29 -1.71 19.68
N PHE A 230 -1.50 -2.19 19.36
CA PHE A 230 -2.38 -1.48 18.42
C PHE A 230 -2.72 -0.08 18.92
N HIS A 231 -3.03 0.04 20.22
CA HIS A 231 -3.39 1.33 20.81
C HIS A 231 -2.21 2.31 20.81
N GLU A 232 -1.01 1.84 21.16
CA GLU A 232 0.21 2.63 21.10
C GLU A 232 0.52 3.07 19.66
N LEU A 233 0.52 2.12 18.71
CA LEU A 233 0.81 2.41 17.29
C LEU A 233 -0.17 3.44 16.74
N ARG A 234 -1.47 3.26 16.96
CA ARG A 234 -2.50 4.21 16.55
C ARG A 234 -2.24 5.62 17.09
N ASN A 235 -1.85 5.73 18.36
CA ASN A 235 -1.56 7.03 18.96
C ASN A 235 -0.29 7.65 18.35
N ASP A 236 0.76 6.86 18.14
CA ASP A 236 2.00 7.31 17.50
C ASP A 236 1.74 7.79 16.07
N ILE A 237 0.92 7.08 15.28
CA ILE A 237 0.52 7.53 13.93
C ILE A 237 -0.25 8.84 14.01
N GLY A 238 -1.17 8.98 14.96
CA GLY A 238 -1.93 10.22 15.17
C GLY A 238 -1.03 11.42 15.48
N VAL A 239 0.00 11.23 16.30
CA VAL A 239 1.02 12.27 16.58
C VAL A 239 1.79 12.59 15.30
N TYR A 240 2.22 11.59 14.55
CA TYR A 240 2.97 11.79 13.30
C TYR A 240 2.17 12.56 12.25
N VAL A 241 0.86 12.30 12.11
CA VAL A 241 -0.03 13.11 11.24
C VAL A 241 0.01 14.59 11.63
N GLN A 242 -0.01 14.91 12.93
CA GLN A 242 0.08 16.32 13.39
C GLN A 242 1.45 16.92 13.09
N GLU A 243 2.53 16.17 13.26
CA GLU A 243 3.88 16.64 12.90
C GLU A 243 4.00 16.95 11.40
N LEU A 244 3.43 16.11 10.53
CA LEU A 244 3.41 16.38 9.08
C LEU A 244 2.58 17.63 8.74
N ARG A 245 1.39 17.79 9.34
CA ARG A 245 0.57 19.00 9.16
C ARG A 245 1.28 20.26 9.64
N ASP A 246 1.95 20.18 10.78
CA ASP A 246 2.72 21.29 11.31
C ASP A 246 3.87 21.70 10.38
N ARG A 247 4.48 20.73 9.68
CA ARG A 247 5.49 21.01 8.64
C ARG A 247 4.85 21.65 7.41
N PHE A 248 3.75 21.11 6.92
CA PHE A 248 3.02 21.62 5.76
C PHE A 248 2.59 23.09 5.94
N HIS A 249 2.17 23.47 7.14
CA HIS A 249 1.74 24.84 7.43
C HIS A 249 2.89 25.81 7.72
N ARG A 250 4.12 25.32 7.91
CA ARG A 250 5.30 26.17 8.16
C ARG A 250 6.14 26.45 6.90
N GLY A 251 6.01 25.60 5.89
CA GLY A 251 6.74 25.73 4.62
C GLY A 251 6.12 26.75 3.74
#